data_1bef77fa71b8bb9103670cb65d309f42
#
_entry.id   1bef77fa71b8bb9103670cb65d309f42
#
_cell.length_a   1.000
_cell.length_b   1.000
_cell.length_c   1.000
_cell.angle_alpha   90.00
_cell.angle_beta   90.00
_cell.angle_gamma   90.00
#
_symmetry.space_group_name_H-M   'P 1'
#
loop_
_entity.id
_entity.type
_entity.pdbx_description
1 polymer ?
#
loop_
_entity_poly.entity_id
_entity_poly.type
_entity_poly.pdbx_seq_one_letter_code
_entity_poly.pdbx_strand_id
1 'polypeptide(L)'
;KKFLKAGVCAIMLITAGQAQAQQVTVDASIDSLQLLIGEQAKVKLEISMDAKQKLQLPFLRDTLVKGVEILDIAKPDTQMLNDGKRMLIKQEYTITSFDSALYYLPPFEVMVNGEPYRSKALAVKVYSIPVDTLHPEQFFGPKTVREVPITWDDVSAIVWLTLLMLALG
;
A
#
# COMPACT_ATOMS: atom_id res chain seq x y z
N LYS A 1 -7.75 65.48 15.03
CA LYS A 1 -6.40 64.98 14.66
C LYS A 1 -5.96 63.73 15.47
N LYS A 2 -6.39 63.56 16.76
CA LYS A 2 -6.04 62.38 17.59
C LYS A 2 -6.80 61.12 17.17
N PHE A 3 -8.08 61.24 16.76
CA PHE A 3 -8.91 60.13 16.33
C PHE A 3 -8.47 59.52 14.96
N LEU A 4 -7.95 60.38 14.06
CA LEU A 4 -7.47 59.93 12.76
C LEU A 4 -6.20 59.05 12.88
N LYS A 5 -5.32 59.38 13.85
CA LYS A 5 -4.10 58.57 14.11
C LYS A 5 -4.42 57.23 14.76
N ALA A 6 -5.45 57.16 15.61
CA ALA A 6 -5.88 55.87 16.20
C ALA A 6 -6.51 54.92 15.16
N GLY A 7 -7.26 55.47 14.19
CA GLY A 7 -7.84 54.66 13.11
C GLY A 7 -6.80 54.06 12.16
N VAL A 8 -5.73 54.80 11.84
CA VAL A 8 -4.66 54.29 10.97
C VAL A 8 -3.84 53.19 11.66
N CYS A 9 -3.57 53.29 12.98
CA CYS A 9 -2.91 52.24 13.73
C CYS A 9 -3.76 50.96 13.83
N ALA A 10 -5.09 51.08 13.98
CA ALA A 10 -5.97 49.93 14.03
C ALA A 10 -6.05 49.19 12.70
N ILE A 11 -5.99 49.89 11.57
CA ILE A 11 -6.00 49.26 10.23
C ILE A 11 -4.65 48.55 9.94
N MET A 12 -3.52 49.07 10.43
CA MET A 12 -2.22 48.40 10.26
C MET A 12 -2.08 47.12 11.08
N LEU A 13 -2.82 46.95 12.18
CA LEU A 13 -2.79 45.74 13.00
C LEU A 13 -3.59 44.58 12.39
N ILE A 14 -4.54 44.86 11.48
CA ILE A 14 -5.38 43.80 10.86
C ILE A 14 -4.69 43.11 9.67
N THR A 15 -3.67 43.74 9.07
CA THR A 15 -2.95 43.18 7.90
C THR A 15 -1.80 42.23 8.27
N ALA A 16 -1.44 42.08 9.54
CA ALA A 16 -0.32 41.26 10.00
C ALA A 16 -0.65 39.76 10.18
N GLY A 17 -1.85 39.28 9.80
CA GLY A 17 -2.34 37.99 10.21
C GLY A 17 -2.50 36.90 9.14
N GLN A 18 -1.81 36.99 7.99
CA GLN A 18 -1.93 35.95 6.95
C GLN A 18 -0.56 35.40 6.49
N ALA A 19 0.35 35.18 7.42
CA ALA A 19 1.41 34.20 7.16
C ALA A 19 0.78 32.81 7.25
N GLN A 20 0.17 32.33 6.15
CA GLN A 20 -0.12 30.92 6.00
C GLN A 20 1.22 30.20 5.98
N ALA A 21 1.63 29.69 7.13
CA ALA A 21 2.75 28.78 7.20
C ALA A 21 2.43 27.64 6.23
N GLN A 22 3.24 27.47 5.20
CA GLN A 22 3.12 26.37 4.23
C GLN A 22 3.38 25.10 5.01
N GLN A 23 2.29 24.48 5.47
CA GLN A 23 2.32 23.37 6.41
C GLN A 23 2.85 22.13 5.70
N VAL A 24 3.94 21.58 6.22
CA VAL A 24 4.39 20.23 5.88
C VAL A 24 3.37 19.25 6.43
N THR A 25 2.90 18.36 5.58
CA THR A 25 1.97 17.30 5.98
C THR A 25 2.61 15.95 5.71
N VAL A 26 2.58 15.08 6.71
CA VAL A 26 3.06 13.69 6.61
C VAL A 26 1.89 12.79 7.01
N ASP A 27 1.44 11.99 6.07
CA ASP A 27 0.36 11.04 6.30
C ASP A 27 0.80 9.61 5.94
N ALA A 28 0.39 8.64 6.76
CA ALA A 28 0.66 7.25 6.53
C ALA A 28 -0.66 6.48 6.48
N SER A 29 -0.77 5.57 5.53
CA SER A 29 -1.93 4.70 5.35
C SER A 29 -1.48 3.28 5.02
N ILE A 30 -2.35 2.33 5.27
CA ILE A 30 -2.15 0.92 4.93
C ILE A 30 -3.37 0.46 4.14
N ASP A 31 -3.16 -0.37 3.13
CA ASP A 31 -4.23 -0.86 2.25
C ASP A 31 -5.13 -1.89 2.93
N SER A 32 -4.62 -2.65 3.89
CA SER A 32 -5.39 -3.62 4.66
C SER A 32 -5.03 -3.56 6.15
N LEU A 33 -6.05 -3.47 7.00
CA LEU A 33 -5.89 -3.52 8.46
C LEU A 33 -5.83 -4.95 9.00
N GLN A 34 -6.14 -5.94 8.17
CA GLN A 34 -6.20 -7.35 8.52
C GLN A 34 -5.47 -8.16 7.46
N LEU A 35 -4.55 -9.00 7.89
CA LEU A 35 -3.74 -9.87 7.04
C LEU A 35 -3.80 -11.30 7.53
N LEU A 36 -3.65 -12.24 6.62
CA LEU A 36 -3.29 -13.61 6.96
C LEU A 36 -1.78 -13.73 7.12
N ILE A 37 -1.32 -14.73 7.87
CA ILE A 37 0.11 -15.04 7.99
C ILE A 37 0.71 -15.22 6.60
N GLY A 38 1.79 -14.48 6.31
CA GLY A 38 2.49 -14.48 5.02
C GLY A 38 1.82 -13.67 3.92
N GLU A 39 0.66 -13.05 4.18
CA GLU A 39 0.04 -12.11 3.26
C GLU A 39 0.80 -10.78 3.25
N GLN A 40 0.76 -10.10 2.12
CA GLN A 40 1.44 -8.83 1.93
C GLN A 40 0.46 -7.67 2.03
N ALA A 41 0.91 -6.58 2.66
CA ALA A 41 0.20 -5.30 2.66
C ALA A 41 1.12 -4.17 2.24
N LYS A 42 0.52 -3.10 1.73
CA LYS A 42 1.22 -1.90 1.29
C LYS A 42 0.99 -0.75 2.25
N VAL A 43 2.07 -0.28 2.85
CA VAL A 43 2.08 0.94 3.64
C VAL A 43 2.51 2.08 2.75
N LYS A 44 1.67 3.10 2.63
CA LYS A 44 1.92 4.31 1.84
C LYS A 44 2.20 5.47 2.76
N LEU A 45 3.32 6.13 2.53
CA LEU A 45 3.72 7.36 3.20
C LEU A 45 3.63 8.51 2.20
N GLU A 46 2.75 9.47 2.45
CA GLU A 46 2.55 10.65 1.62
C GLU A 46 3.05 11.90 2.35
N ILE A 47 3.95 12.63 1.70
CA ILE A 47 4.57 13.83 2.26
C ILE A 47 4.30 14.99 1.32
N SER A 48 3.57 15.99 1.81
CA SER A 48 3.30 17.23 1.06
C SER A 48 4.05 18.39 1.71
N MET A 49 4.92 19.03 0.93
CA MET A 49 5.78 20.12 1.41
C MET A 49 6.00 21.17 0.32
N ASP A 50 6.70 22.24 0.63
CA ASP A 50 7.16 23.22 -0.35
C ASP A 50 8.24 22.60 -1.25
N ALA A 51 8.19 22.90 -2.55
CA ALA A 51 9.13 22.35 -3.54
C ALA A 51 10.60 22.74 -3.30
N LYS A 52 10.85 23.80 -2.53
CA LYS A 52 12.21 24.28 -2.20
C LYS A 52 12.80 23.61 -0.96
N GLN A 53 12.00 22.88 -0.19
CA GLN A 53 12.45 22.22 1.03
C GLN A 53 13.22 20.93 0.70
N LYS A 54 14.14 20.56 1.59
CA LYS A 54 14.92 19.32 1.49
C LYS A 54 14.27 18.25 2.36
N LEU A 55 13.93 17.12 1.76
CA LEU A 55 13.38 15.95 2.45
C LEU A 55 14.46 14.90 2.71
N GLN A 56 14.43 14.32 3.90
CA GLN A 56 15.13 13.09 4.23
C GLN A 56 14.09 12.06 4.70
N LEU A 57 13.94 11.01 3.92
CA LEU A 57 13.04 9.89 4.23
C LEU A 57 13.62 9.04 5.37
N PRO A 58 12.79 8.34 6.14
CA PRO A 58 13.25 7.42 7.16
C PRO A 58 14.05 6.28 6.51
N PHE A 59 15.19 5.97 7.11
CA PHE A 59 16.00 4.86 6.66
C PHE A 59 15.51 3.56 7.30
N LEU A 60 14.59 2.90 6.62
CA LEU A 60 14.09 1.59 6.99
C LEU A 60 14.81 0.51 6.17
N ARG A 61 15.06 -0.65 6.76
CA ARG A 61 15.65 -1.80 6.08
C ARG A 61 14.69 -2.99 6.14
N ASP A 62 15.09 -4.05 6.79
CA ASP A 62 14.45 -5.35 6.73
C ASP A 62 13.19 -5.45 7.61
N THR A 63 13.04 -4.60 8.60
CA THR A 63 11.98 -4.71 9.62
C THR A 63 11.40 -3.35 9.95
N LEU A 64 10.08 -3.24 9.96
CA LEU A 64 9.38 -2.03 10.38
C LEU A 64 9.23 -1.98 11.91
N VAL A 65 8.75 -3.09 12.49
CA VAL A 65 8.71 -3.38 13.91
C VAL A 65 8.96 -4.88 14.09
N LYS A 66 9.31 -5.30 15.32
CA LYS A 66 9.50 -6.73 15.60
C LYS A 66 8.27 -7.53 15.19
N GLY A 67 8.44 -8.49 14.28
CA GLY A 67 7.39 -9.35 13.72
C GLY A 67 6.72 -8.81 12.46
N VAL A 68 7.10 -7.63 11.97
CA VAL A 68 6.64 -7.10 10.66
C VAL A 68 7.85 -6.81 9.81
N GLU A 69 8.01 -7.60 8.75
CA GLU A 69 9.14 -7.52 7.83
C GLU A 69 8.82 -6.65 6.62
N ILE A 70 9.80 -5.95 6.10
CA ILE A 70 9.73 -5.18 4.86
C ILE A 70 10.28 -6.05 3.73
N LEU A 71 9.43 -6.38 2.78
CA LEU A 71 9.80 -7.18 1.61
C LEU A 71 10.36 -6.33 0.48
N ASP A 72 9.79 -5.15 0.30
CA ASP A 72 10.18 -4.24 -0.78
C ASP A 72 9.97 -2.79 -0.38
N ILE A 73 10.83 -1.92 -0.90
CA ILE A 73 10.75 -0.47 -0.75
C ILE A 73 10.73 0.12 -2.15
N ALA A 74 9.57 0.54 -2.62
CA ALA A 74 9.42 1.16 -3.92
C ALA A 74 10.22 2.46 -4.02
N LYS A 75 10.60 2.85 -5.22
CA LYS A 75 11.22 4.18 -5.43
C LYS A 75 10.21 5.27 -5.11
N PRO A 76 10.64 6.37 -4.44
CA PRO A 76 9.77 7.49 -4.17
C PRO A 76 9.23 8.10 -5.46
N ASP A 77 7.91 8.22 -5.56
CA ASP A 77 7.26 8.99 -6.63
C ASP A 77 7.08 10.44 -6.19
N THR A 78 7.45 11.36 -7.05
CA THR A 78 7.43 12.79 -6.76
C THR A 78 6.56 13.51 -7.76
N GLN A 79 5.54 14.21 -7.26
CA GLN A 79 4.59 14.97 -8.06
C GLN A 79 4.64 16.44 -7.67
N MET A 80 4.75 17.33 -8.67
CA MET A 80 4.68 18.77 -8.45
C MET A 80 3.21 19.22 -8.46
N LEU A 81 2.82 19.98 -7.46
CA LEU A 81 1.48 20.55 -7.29
C LEU A 81 1.55 22.07 -7.30
N ASN A 82 0.40 22.72 -7.58
CA ASN A 82 0.24 24.17 -7.53
C ASN A 82 1.32 24.93 -8.33
N ASP A 83 1.44 24.63 -9.62
CA ASP A 83 2.40 25.25 -10.56
C ASP A 83 3.85 25.16 -10.06
N GLY A 84 4.23 24.04 -9.47
CA GLY A 84 5.58 23.79 -8.99
C GLY A 84 5.92 24.41 -7.63
N LYS A 85 4.94 24.97 -6.92
CA LYS A 85 5.17 25.55 -5.58
C LYS A 85 5.19 24.50 -4.48
N ARG A 86 4.44 23.43 -4.63
CA ARG A 86 4.38 22.31 -3.68
C ARG A 86 4.82 21.01 -4.33
N MET A 87 5.33 20.12 -3.52
CA MET A 87 5.76 18.79 -3.91
C MET A 87 5.05 17.77 -3.04
N LEU A 88 4.47 16.74 -3.70
CA LEU A 88 3.92 15.56 -3.06
C LEU A 88 4.84 14.39 -3.36
N ILE A 89 5.34 13.75 -2.30
CA ILE A 89 6.21 12.59 -2.39
C ILE A 89 5.45 11.41 -1.81
N LYS A 90 5.39 10.32 -2.59
CA LYS A 90 4.77 9.06 -2.20
C LYS A 90 5.83 7.98 -2.10
N GLN A 91 5.94 7.37 -0.93
CA GLN A 91 6.81 6.24 -0.66
C GLN A 91 5.95 5.04 -0.29
N GLU A 92 6.16 3.90 -0.95
CA GLU A 92 5.43 2.67 -0.67
C GLU A 92 6.38 1.61 -0.10
N TYR A 93 5.92 0.94 0.96
CA TYR A 93 6.60 -0.18 1.61
C TYR A 93 5.70 -1.40 1.53
N THR A 94 6.19 -2.52 1.00
CA THR A 94 5.49 -3.80 1.05
C THR A 94 5.93 -4.53 2.29
N ILE A 95 4.97 -4.85 3.16
CA ILE A 95 5.23 -5.51 4.45
C ILE A 95 4.54 -6.87 4.51
N THR A 96 5.05 -7.76 5.35
CA THR A 96 4.44 -9.04 5.71
C THR A 96 4.68 -9.36 7.17
N SER A 97 3.96 -10.35 7.70
CA SER A 97 4.23 -10.94 9.01
C SER A 97 3.95 -12.43 8.98
N PHE A 98 4.78 -13.19 9.70
CA PHE A 98 4.66 -14.65 9.84
C PHE A 98 4.11 -15.06 11.20
N ASP A 99 3.79 -14.12 12.06
CA ASP A 99 3.21 -14.36 13.37
C ASP A 99 1.80 -13.77 13.50
N SER A 100 0.88 -14.54 14.08
CA SER A 100 -0.49 -14.06 14.36
C SER A 100 -0.50 -13.15 15.58
N ALA A 101 -0.58 -11.83 15.37
CA ALA A 101 -0.60 -10.82 16.41
C ALA A 101 -1.28 -9.52 15.96
N LEU A 102 -1.52 -8.63 16.91
CA LEU A 102 -1.85 -7.24 16.63
C LEU A 102 -0.56 -6.41 16.72
N TYR A 103 -0.16 -5.82 15.60
CA TYR A 103 1.03 -5.00 15.51
C TYR A 103 0.66 -3.52 15.49
N TYR A 104 1.34 -2.77 16.33
CA TYR A 104 1.31 -1.32 16.33
C TYR A 104 2.51 -0.80 15.55
N LEU A 105 2.23 -0.10 14.46
CA LEU A 105 3.26 0.53 13.64
C LEU A 105 3.44 1.97 14.13
N PRO A 106 4.62 2.33 14.64
CA PRO A 106 4.86 3.67 15.16
C PRO A 106 4.76 4.72 14.04
N PRO A 107 4.55 5.98 14.41
CA PRO A 107 4.58 7.07 13.44
C PRO A 107 5.89 7.09 12.64
N PHE A 108 5.79 7.27 11.34
CA PHE A 108 6.95 7.50 10.48
C PHE A 108 7.48 8.90 10.73
N GLU A 109 8.76 9.02 11.01
CA GLU A 109 9.43 10.29 11.19
C GLU A 109 10.21 10.65 9.93
N VAL A 110 9.96 11.83 9.39
CA VAL A 110 10.66 12.38 8.23
C VAL A 110 11.28 13.71 8.62
N MET A 111 12.44 14.02 8.06
CA MET A 111 13.09 15.30 8.31
C MET A 111 12.88 16.22 7.11
N VAL A 112 12.31 17.40 7.35
CA VAL A 112 12.15 18.44 6.33
C VAL A 112 12.90 19.69 6.78
N ASN A 113 13.90 20.09 6.01
CA ASN A 113 14.84 21.19 6.37
C ASN A 113 15.53 21.01 7.75
N GLY A 114 15.67 19.76 8.22
CA GLY A 114 16.25 19.46 9.52
C GLY A 114 15.25 19.46 10.68
N GLU A 115 13.98 19.72 10.43
CA GLU A 115 12.90 19.60 11.42
C GLU A 115 12.17 18.27 11.29
N PRO A 116 11.86 17.57 12.38
CA PRO A 116 11.17 16.28 12.37
C PRO A 116 9.66 16.46 12.24
N TYR A 117 9.07 15.78 11.28
CA TYR A 117 7.62 15.66 11.10
C TYR A 117 7.21 14.20 11.22
N ARG A 118 6.05 13.94 11.82
CA ARG A 118 5.58 12.59 12.11
C ARG A 118 4.23 12.33 11.48
N SER A 119 4.05 11.13 10.94
CA SER A 119 2.75 10.64 10.51
C SER A 119 1.88 10.22 11.68
N LYS A 120 0.65 9.79 11.39
CA LYS A 120 -0.15 9.02 12.34
C LYS A 120 0.44 7.62 12.52
N ALA A 121 0.19 7.04 13.69
CA ALA A 121 0.46 5.64 13.94
C ALA A 121 -0.56 4.78 13.19
N LEU A 122 -0.15 3.56 12.80
CA LEU A 122 -1.02 2.57 12.18
C LEU A 122 -1.09 1.33 13.07
N ALA A 123 -2.06 0.47 12.79
CA ALA A 123 -2.14 -0.85 13.40
C ALA A 123 -2.57 -1.85 12.33
N VAL A 124 -2.02 -3.07 12.41
CA VAL A 124 -2.38 -4.17 11.54
C VAL A 124 -2.56 -5.43 12.38
N LYS A 125 -3.63 -6.17 12.12
CA LYS A 125 -3.90 -7.43 12.78
C LYS A 125 -3.65 -8.59 11.84
N VAL A 126 -2.79 -9.50 12.27
CA VAL A 126 -2.44 -10.69 11.50
C VAL A 126 -3.14 -11.89 12.11
N TYR A 127 -3.78 -12.70 11.26
CA TYR A 127 -4.53 -13.88 11.65
C TYR A 127 -3.87 -15.14 11.09
N SER A 128 -3.94 -16.20 11.88
CA SER A 128 -3.70 -17.56 11.40
C SER A 128 -4.98 -18.15 10.85
N ILE A 129 -4.90 -18.92 9.79
CA ILE A 129 -6.02 -19.76 9.35
C ILE A 129 -6.15 -20.92 10.36
N PRO A 130 -7.30 -21.09 11.02
CA PRO A 130 -7.51 -22.24 11.89
C PRO A 130 -7.48 -23.51 11.01
N VAL A 131 -6.52 -24.38 11.28
CA VAL A 131 -6.45 -25.71 10.64
C VAL A 131 -7.13 -26.70 11.58
N ASP A 132 -8.13 -27.42 11.10
CA ASP A 132 -8.72 -28.53 11.84
C ASP A 132 -7.74 -29.71 11.87
N THR A 133 -7.06 -29.86 13.00
CA THR A 133 -6.12 -30.96 13.23
C THR A 133 -6.79 -32.20 13.79
N LEU A 134 -8.10 -32.11 14.15
CA LEU A 134 -8.84 -33.24 14.75
C LEU A 134 -9.37 -34.21 13.69
N HIS A 135 -9.52 -33.73 12.46
CA HIS A 135 -10.03 -34.53 11.33
C HIS A 135 -9.03 -34.54 10.18
N PRO A 136 -7.85 -35.16 10.33
CA PRO A 136 -6.83 -35.19 9.29
C PRO A 136 -7.28 -35.87 7.99
N GLU A 137 -8.31 -36.71 8.05
CA GLU A 137 -8.91 -37.38 6.89
C GLU A 137 -9.76 -36.45 6.01
N GLN A 138 -10.11 -35.26 6.50
CA GLN A 138 -10.88 -34.26 5.74
C GLN A 138 -9.98 -33.33 4.91
N PHE A 139 -8.70 -33.60 4.82
CA PHE A 139 -7.85 -32.92 3.84
C PHE A 139 -8.38 -33.24 2.45
N PHE A 140 -8.87 -32.22 1.77
CA PHE A 140 -9.14 -32.35 0.33
C PHE A 140 -7.84 -32.75 -0.34
N GLY A 141 -7.76 -34.00 -0.81
CA GLY A 141 -6.64 -34.47 -1.60
C GLY A 141 -6.39 -33.57 -2.80
N PRO A 142 -5.24 -33.71 -3.47
CA PRO A 142 -4.98 -32.95 -4.68
C PRO A 142 -6.16 -33.13 -5.62
N LYS A 143 -6.62 -32.03 -6.24
CA LYS A 143 -7.72 -32.06 -7.21
C LYS A 143 -7.41 -33.16 -8.23
N THR A 144 -8.25 -34.20 -8.26
CA THR A 144 -8.14 -35.27 -9.24
C THR A 144 -8.09 -34.67 -10.64
N VAL A 145 -7.17 -35.15 -11.45
CA VAL A 145 -7.13 -34.81 -12.88
C VAL A 145 -8.49 -35.17 -13.44
N ARG A 146 -9.17 -34.22 -14.06
CA ARG A 146 -10.45 -34.45 -14.70
C ARG A 146 -10.24 -35.42 -15.86
N GLU A 147 -10.64 -36.64 -15.68
CA GLU A 147 -10.70 -37.60 -16.78
C GLU A 147 -11.76 -37.11 -17.78
N VAL A 148 -11.33 -36.79 -18.97
CA VAL A 148 -12.25 -36.47 -20.08
C VAL A 148 -12.60 -37.78 -20.74
N PRO A 149 -13.85 -38.29 -20.59
CA PRO A 149 -14.25 -39.52 -21.28
C PRO A 149 -14.19 -39.28 -22.79
N ILE A 150 -13.56 -40.22 -23.51
CA ILE A 150 -13.55 -40.22 -24.97
C ILE A 150 -14.97 -40.49 -25.44
N THR A 151 -15.58 -39.59 -26.16
CA THR A 151 -16.94 -39.68 -26.68
C THR A 151 -16.92 -40.15 -28.13
N TRP A 152 -18.07 -40.66 -28.61
CA TRP A 152 -18.22 -41.04 -30.02
C TRP A 152 -17.94 -39.89 -31.00
N ASP A 153 -18.22 -38.67 -30.60
CA ASP A 153 -17.92 -37.47 -31.39
C ASP A 153 -16.43 -37.30 -31.66
N ASP A 154 -15.57 -37.66 -30.71
CA ASP A 154 -14.11 -37.57 -30.81
C ASP A 154 -13.53 -38.58 -31.81
N VAL A 155 -14.16 -39.74 -31.97
CA VAL A 155 -13.64 -40.80 -32.83
C VAL A 155 -14.45 -40.99 -34.13
N SER A 156 -15.65 -40.42 -34.22
CA SER A 156 -16.55 -40.57 -35.35
C SER A 156 -15.94 -40.18 -36.68
N ALA A 157 -15.21 -39.08 -36.74
CA ALA A 157 -14.54 -38.63 -37.93
C ALA A 157 -13.50 -39.62 -38.49
N ILE A 158 -12.74 -40.25 -37.56
CA ILE A 158 -11.73 -41.25 -37.92
C ILE A 158 -12.41 -42.53 -38.46
N VAL A 159 -13.51 -42.98 -37.81
CA VAL A 159 -14.29 -44.16 -38.23
C VAL A 159 -14.86 -43.94 -39.60
N TRP A 160 -15.49 -42.80 -39.89
CA TRP A 160 -16.06 -42.50 -41.20
C TRP A 160 -15.00 -42.39 -42.30
N LEU A 161 -13.85 -41.82 -41.99
CA LEU A 161 -12.71 -41.70 -42.92
C LEU A 161 -12.14 -43.07 -43.28
N THR A 162 -12.03 -44.00 -42.32
CA THR A 162 -11.55 -45.35 -42.58
C THR A 162 -12.57 -46.17 -43.41
N LEU A 163 -13.87 -46.02 -43.14
CA LEU A 163 -14.92 -46.66 -43.92
C LEU A 163 -14.94 -46.16 -45.37
N LEU A 164 -14.75 -44.86 -45.55
CA LEU A 164 -14.66 -44.25 -46.89
C LEU A 164 -13.46 -44.77 -47.70
N MET A 165 -12.30 -44.90 -47.07
CA MET A 165 -11.09 -45.44 -47.68
C MET A 165 -11.29 -46.93 -48.08
N LEU A 166 -11.97 -47.74 -47.25
CA LEU A 166 -12.30 -49.15 -47.58
C LEU A 166 -13.32 -49.28 -48.71
N ALA A 167 -14.17 -48.30 -48.89
CA ALA A 167 -15.19 -48.32 -49.98
C ALA A 167 -14.61 -47.87 -51.34
N LEU A 168 -13.49 -47.18 -51.37
CA LEU A 168 -12.82 -46.66 -52.56
C LEU A 168 -11.69 -47.58 -53.07
N GLY A 169 -11.24 -48.53 -52.32
CA GLY A 169 -10.19 -49.55 -52.65
C GLY A 169 -10.78 -50.90 -52.99
#